data_40b11f7bf189d2df891065eace93ff10
#
_entry.id   40b11f7bf189d2df891065eace93ff10
#
_cell.length_a   1.000
_cell.length_b   1.000
_cell.length_c   1.000
_cell.angle_alpha   90.00
_cell.angle_beta   90.00
_cell.angle_gamma   90.00
#
_symmetry.space_group_name_H-M   'P 1'
#
loop_
_entity.id
_entity.type
_entity.pdbx_description
1 polymer ?
#
loop_
_entity_poly.entity_id
_entity_poly.type
_entity_poly.pdbx_seq_one_letter_code
_entity_poly.pdbx_strand_id
1 'polypeptide(L)'
;MSDSDSSGGWGDVERHLRMYVIRHEKRPVDDPTFDVSLTAEGLQDAEEAVLDELNELGVNAVYSSPYRRVLQTVQPYLEQDHVGMGACVEWCLSEHPEPNDTPPTEIPDEFYEEFHIEETYTPFMTAEKAHRLNGDIEQVQSRLCDFVELLSRTHDDGDVVLLATHQTSVHALLSMASGIPIDCMDVPMGKVVELDWHGVLKYKYHGGPNPPWACYESHFIPNKRKGGGDLKWTYIEAGG
;
A
#
# COMPACT_ATOMS: atom_id res chain seq x y z
N MET A 1 50.00 -24.10 18.23
CA MET A 1 49.51 -22.90 17.52
C MET A 1 48.39 -23.40 16.62
N SER A 2 47.20 -23.27 17.09
CA SER A 2 45.98 -23.69 16.39
C SER A 2 45.08 -22.44 16.27
N ASP A 3 45.06 -21.88 15.08
CA ASP A 3 44.19 -20.76 14.73
C ASP A 3 42.78 -21.28 14.63
N SER A 4 41.92 -20.88 15.56
CA SER A 4 40.50 -21.08 15.51
C SER A 4 39.86 -19.91 14.73
N ASP A 5 39.62 -20.13 13.43
CA ASP A 5 38.77 -19.28 12.61
C ASP A 5 37.33 -19.38 13.11
N SER A 6 36.91 -18.39 13.88
CA SER A 6 35.52 -18.16 14.20
C SER A 6 34.90 -17.27 13.14
N SER A 7 34.53 -17.84 11.98
CA SER A 7 33.64 -17.21 11.04
C SER A 7 32.23 -17.20 11.67
N GLY A 8 31.93 -16.14 12.40
CA GLY A 8 30.57 -15.84 12.85
C GLY A 8 29.72 -15.57 11.62
N GLY A 9 29.02 -16.58 11.14
CA GLY A 9 27.98 -16.46 10.14
C GLY A 9 26.87 -15.56 10.71
N TRP A 10 26.75 -14.36 10.17
CA TRP A 10 25.53 -13.58 10.31
C TRP A 10 24.47 -14.36 9.52
N GLY A 11 23.71 -15.18 10.22
CA GLY A 11 22.49 -15.74 9.65
C GLY A 11 21.60 -14.57 9.29
N ASP A 12 21.22 -14.47 8.01
CA ASP A 12 20.16 -13.58 7.59
C ASP A 12 18.90 -13.98 8.38
N VAL A 13 18.62 -13.22 9.44
CA VAL A 13 17.34 -13.31 10.13
C VAL A 13 16.33 -12.76 9.14
N GLU A 14 15.55 -13.64 8.52
CA GLU A 14 14.42 -13.20 7.69
C GLU A 14 13.50 -12.39 8.59
N ARG A 15 13.49 -11.07 8.39
CA ARG A 15 12.56 -10.18 9.06
C ARG A 15 11.17 -10.38 8.47
N HIS A 16 10.21 -10.66 9.32
CA HIS A 16 8.82 -10.90 8.93
C HIS A 16 7.93 -9.69 9.25
N LEU A 17 8.17 -8.58 8.57
CA LEU A 17 7.24 -7.45 8.58
C LEU A 17 5.96 -7.85 7.83
N ARG A 18 4.81 -7.75 8.50
CA ARG A 18 3.51 -7.95 7.87
C ARG A 18 2.99 -6.62 7.34
N MET A 19 2.84 -6.51 6.04
CA MET A 19 2.31 -5.32 5.39
C MET A 19 0.96 -5.60 4.73
N TYR A 20 0.06 -4.65 4.90
CA TYR A 20 -1.24 -4.65 4.25
C TYR A 20 -1.42 -3.37 3.46
N VAL A 21 -2.18 -3.46 2.37
CA VAL A 21 -2.59 -2.30 1.59
C VAL A 21 -4.11 -2.28 1.49
N ILE A 22 -4.71 -1.10 1.63
CA ILE A 22 -6.13 -0.88 1.45
C ILE A 22 -6.35 0.25 0.45
N ARG A 23 -7.31 0.06 -0.47
CA ARG A 23 -7.89 1.14 -1.25
C ARG A 23 -8.98 1.81 -0.41
N HIS A 24 -9.02 3.16 -0.42
CA HIS A 24 -10.10 3.91 0.24
C HIS A 24 -11.49 3.38 -0.11
N GLU A 25 -12.46 3.61 0.77
CA GLU A 25 -13.86 3.27 0.59
C GLU A 25 -14.57 4.13 -0.47
N LYS A 26 -15.87 3.87 -0.68
CA LYS A 26 -16.68 4.47 -1.74
C LYS A 26 -16.77 5.99 -1.63
N ARG A 27 -16.44 6.67 -2.71
CA ARG A 27 -16.57 8.12 -2.89
C ARG A 27 -17.53 8.43 -4.04
N PRO A 28 -18.03 9.67 -4.17
CA PRO A 28 -18.72 10.11 -5.38
C PRO A 28 -17.87 9.87 -6.63
N VAL A 29 -18.44 9.25 -7.66
CA VAL A 29 -17.70 8.81 -8.86
C VAL A 29 -17.14 10.00 -9.64
N ASP A 30 -17.92 11.09 -9.69
CA ASP A 30 -17.62 12.27 -10.53
C ASP A 30 -16.71 13.28 -9.80
N ASP A 31 -16.28 13.03 -8.57
CA ASP A 31 -15.43 13.94 -7.81
C ASP A 31 -14.13 13.24 -7.34
N PRO A 32 -13.03 13.36 -8.08
CA PRO A 32 -11.74 12.80 -7.71
C PRO A 32 -10.90 13.72 -6.81
N THR A 33 -11.39 14.91 -6.44
CA THR A 33 -10.60 15.96 -5.79
C THR A 33 -9.98 15.52 -4.47
N PHE A 34 -8.98 16.28 -4.03
CA PHE A 34 -8.24 16.01 -2.79
C PHE A 34 -9.16 15.93 -1.57
N ASP A 35 -10.10 16.88 -1.45
CA ASP A 35 -10.97 17.05 -0.29
C ASP A 35 -12.32 16.32 -0.40
N VAL A 36 -12.52 15.45 -1.41
CA VAL A 36 -13.76 14.70 -1.54
C VAL A 36 -13.94 13.72 -0.39
N SER A 37 -15.12 13.77 0.24
CA SER A 37 -15.53 12.85 1.29
C SER A 37 -15.98 11.50 0.72
N LEU A 38 -15.95 10.46 1.55
CA LEU A 38 -16.64 9.20 1.27
C LEU A 38 -18.15 9.44 1.12
N THR A 39 -18.82 8.53 0.41
CA THR A 39 -20.30 8.47 0.42
C THR A 39 -20.80 7.99 1.79
N ALA A 40 -22.10 8.16 2.07
CA ALA A 40 -22.70 7.62 3.29
C ALA A 40 -22.50 6.10 3.41
N GLU A 41 -22.59 5.38 2.28
CA GLU A 41 -22.27 3.94 2.23
C GLU A 41 -20.81 3.66 2.53
N GLY A 42 -19.87 4.45 1.95
CA GLY A 42 -18.44 4.28 2.20
C GLY A 42 -18.05 4.60 3.65
N LEU A 43 -18.70 5.56 4.31
CA LEU A 43 -18.52 5.84 5.73
C LEU A 43 -19.02 4.67 6.58
N GLN A 44 -20.18 4.11 6.26
CA GLN A 44 -20.71 2.94 6.96
C GLN A 44 -19.81 1.72 6.78
N ASP A 45 -19.34 1.44 5.55
CA ASP A 45 -18.42 0.32 5.29
C ASP A 45 -17.09 0.49 6.04
N ALA A 46 -16.58 1.73 6.20
CA ALA A 46 -15.40 2.02 7.00
C ALA A 46 -15.62 1.75 8.49
N GLU A 47 -16.79 2.11 9.03
CA GLU A 47 -17.18 1.89 10.44
C GLU A 47 -17.48 0.43 10.78
N GLU A 48 -17.84 -0.39 9.81
CA GLU A 48 -18.23 -1.78 10.00
C GLU A 48 -17.15 -2.74 9.43
N ALA A 49 -17.13 -2.95 8.12
CA ALA A 49 -16.32 -3.98 7.49
C ALA A 49 -14.81 -3.72 7.58
N VAL A 50 -14.36 -2.48 7.32
CA VAL A 50 -12.93 -2.13 7.38
C VAL A 50 -12.46 -2.17 8.82
N LEU A 51 -13.23 -1.60 9.74
CA LEU A 51 -12.89 -1.60 11.17
C LEU A 51 -12.71 -3.02 11.72
N ASP A 52 -13.64 -3.93 11.42
CA ASP A 52 -13.57 -5.32 11.87
C ASP A 52 -12.33 -6.02 11.30
N GLU A 53 -12.06 -5.87 9.99
CA GLU A 53 -10.89 -6.47 9.33
C GLU A 53 -9.57 -5.95 9.93
N LEU A 54 -9.44 -4.64 10.19
CA LEU A 54 -8.23 -4.06 10.79
C LEU A 54 -8.03 -4.51 12.25
N ASN A 55 -9.10 -4.68 13.02
CA ASN A 55 -9.04 -5.23 14.37
C ASN A 55 -8.55 -6.69 14.39
N GLU A 56 -9.02 -7.53 13.46
CA GLU A 56 -8.58 -8.92 13.33
C GLU A 56 -7.09 -9.03 12.96
N LEU A 57 -6.60 -8.09 12.15
CA LEU A 57 -5.20 -8.06 11.73
C LEU A 57 -4.25 -7.58 12.82
N GLY A 58 -4.72 -6.77 13.77
CA GLY A 58 -3.93 -6.20 14.83
C GLY A 58 -2.90 -5.19 14.31
N VAL A 59 -3.34 -4.30 13.42
CA VAL A 59 -2.49 -3.23 12.83
C VAL A 59 -1.91 -2.36 13.93
N ASN A 60 -0.60 -2.11 13.89
CA ASN A 60 0.10 -1.27 14.86
C ASN A 60 0.88 -0.09 14.25
N ALA A 61 0.82 0.06 12.93
CA ALA A 61 1.29 1.26 12.22
C ALA A 61 0.42 1.52 10.99
N VAL A 62 -0.07 2.75 10.83
CA VAL A 62 -0.91 3.17 9.70
C VAL A 62 -0.22 4.31 8.95
N TYR A 63 0.08 4.06 7.68
CA TYR A 63 0.54 5.09 6.73
C TYR A 63 -0.60 5.40 5.78
N SER A 64 -0.98 6.66 5.68
CA SER A 64 -2.13 7.09 4.89
C SER A 64 -1.77 8.12 3.85
N SER A 65 -2.36 8.01 2.67
CA SER A 65 -2.44 9.14 1.74
C SER A 65 -3.10 10.34 2.42
N PRO A 66 -2.70 11.59 2.11
CA PRO A 66 -3.25 12.80 2.69
C PRO A 66 -4.69 13.13 2.26
N TYR A 67 -5.26 12.39 1.31
CA TYR A 67 -6.60 12.64 0.78
C TYR A 67 -7.69 12.33 1.80
N ARG A 68 -8.68 13.24 1.96
CA ARG A 68 -9.79 13.09 2.94
C ARG A 68 -10.40 11.70 2.93
N ARG A 69 -10.80 11.18 1.78
CA ARG A 69 -11.43 9.85 1.64
C ARG A 69 -10.58 8.70 2.17
N VAL A 70 -9.24 8.82 2.11
CA VAL A 70 -8.34 7.78 2.62
C VAL A 70 -8.26 7.86 4.13
N LEU A 71 -8.11 9.06 4.68
CA LEU A 71 -8.14 9.29 6.13
C LEU A 71 -9.47 8.82 6.72
N GLN A 72 -10.61 9.17 6.11
CA GLN A 72 -11.94 8.70 6.54
C GLN A 72 -12.08 7.18 6.54
N THR A 73 -11.38 6.47 5.64
CA THR A 73 -11.46 5.01 5.58
C THR A 73 -10.80 4.35 6.80
N VAL A 74 -9.75 4.93 7.35
CA VAL A 74 -9.00 4.35 8.49
C VAL A 74 -9.35 5.01 9.82
N GLN A 75 -10.03 6.15 9.81
CA GLN A 75 -10.39 6.92 11.00
C GLN A 75 -11.13 6.10 12.07
N PRO A 76 -12.17 5.29 11.74
CA PRO A 76 -12.88 4.50 12.74
C PRO A 76 -11.97 3.53 13.51
N TYR A 77 -10.93 3.01 12.86
CA TYR A 77 -9.92 2.18 13.51
C TYR A 77 -9.04 2.99 14.46
N LEU A 78 -8.55 4.16 14.01
CA LEU A 78 -7.64 5.02 14.77
C LEU A 78 -8.32 5.68 15.99
N GLU A 79 -9.64 5.87 15.96
CA GLU A 79 -10.42 6.45 17.06
C GLU A 79 -10.62 5.50 18.25
N GLN A 80 -10.27 4.21 18.11
CA GLN A 80 -10.44 3.26 19.20
C GLN A 80 -9.41 3.52 20.32
N ASP A 81 -9.86 3.62 21.56
CA ASP A 81 -9.03 3.90 22.74
C ASP A 81 -7.81 2.99 22.88
N HIS A 82 -7.92 1.74 22.43
CA HIS A 82 -6.83 0.77 22.55
C HIS A 82 -5.76 0.86 21.46
N VAL A 83 -6.02 1.57 20.37
CA VAL A 83 -5.08 1.72 19.24
C VAL A 83 -3.97 2.71 19.59
N GLY A 84 -4.31 3.88 20.13
CA GLY A 84 -3.37 4.85 20.70
C GLY A 84 -2.31 5.39 19.72
N MET A 85 -2.59 5.35 18.41
CA MET A 85 -1.72 5.88 17.36
C MET A 85 -2.50 6.74 16.38
N GLY A 86 -1.79 7.66 15.70
CA GLY A 86 -2.30 8.44 14.57
C GLY A 86 -1.88 7.87 13.22
N ALA A 87 -2.50 8.33 12.14
CA ALA A 87 -2.06 8.05 10.79
C ALA A 87 -0.77 8.82 10.48
N CYS A 88 0.29 8.13 10.07
CA CYS A 88 1.47 8.72 9.47
C CYS A 88 1.13 9.15 8.04
N VAL A 89 0.89 10.44 7.81
CA VAL A 89 0.50 10.93 6.47
C VAL A 89 1.69 10.92 5.53
N GLU A 90 1.57 10.18 4.42
CA GLU A 90 2.65 9.91 3.49
C GLU A 90 2.28 10.26 2.05
N TRP A 91 3.00 11.23 1.48
CA TRP A 91 2.71 11.74 0.13
C TRP A 91 3.03 10.73 -0.98
N CYS A 92 3.93 9.78 -0.74
CA CYS A 92 4.19 8.72 -1.73
C CYS A 92 2.99 7.78 -1.94
N LEU A 93 2.01 7.79 -1.04
CA LEU A 93 0.74 7.06 -1.15
C LEU A 93 -0.36 7.85 -1.86
N SER A 94 -0.08 9.09 -2.30
CA SER A 94 -1.08 9.94 -2.98
C SER A 94 -1.54 9.38 -4.30
N GLU A 95 -2.78 9.74 -4.67
CA GLU A 95 -3.36 9.44 -5.99
C GLU A 95 -2.56 10.12 -7.12
N HIS A 96 -2.65 9.53 -8.29
CA HIS A 96 -2.26 10.23 -9.50
C HIS A 96 -3.23 11.40 -9.73
N PRO A 97 -2.77 12.66 -9.77
CA PRO A 97 -3.67 13.79 -9.91
C PRO A 97 -4.37 13.74 -11.27
N GLU A 98 -5.65 14.02 -11.27
CA GLU A 98 -6.37 14.31 -12.51
C GLU A 98 -5.77 15.55 -13.19
N PRO A 99 -5.85 15.69 -14.52
CA PRO A 99 -5.17 16.76 -15.25
C PRO A 99 -5.46 18.19 -14.79
N ASN A 100 -6.57 18.39 -14.06
CA ASN A 100 -7.01 19.69 -13.54
C ASN A 100 -7.00 19.76 -12.00
N ASP A 101 -6.55 18.71 -11.32
CA ASP A 101 -6.45 18.69 -9.87
C ASP A 101 -5.04 19.14 -9.46
N THR A 102 -4.97 20.13 -8.57
CA THR A 102 -3.74 20.59 -7.96
C THR A 102 -3.83 20.32 -6.47
N PRO A 103 -3.48 19.11 -6.02
CA PRO A 103 -3.52 18.80 -4.61
C PRO A 103 -2.61 19.75 -3.83
N PRO A 104 -2.94 20.04 -2.56
CA PRO A 104 -2.11 20.90 -1.73
C PRO A 104 -0.72 20.29 -1.52
N THR A 105 0.24 21.14 -1.14
CA THR A 105 1.60 20.71 -0.79
C THR A 105 1.80 20.50 0.71
N GLU A 106 0.81 20.87 1.50
CA GLU A 106 0.76 20.71 2.95
C GLU A 106 -0.59 20.12 3.34
N ILE A 107 -0.65 19.43 4.48
CA ILE A 107 -1.90 18.92 5.05
C ILE A 107 -2.70 20.13 5.56
N PRO A 108 -3.97 20.28 5.20
CA PRO A 108 -4.80 21.38 5.71
C PRO A 108 -4.92 21.32 7.25
N ASP A 109 -4.90 22.50 7.91
CA ASP A 109 -4.97 22.58 9.37
C ASP A 109 -6.24 21.91 9.92
N GLU A 110 -7.37 22.02 9.22
CA GLU A 110 -8.62 21.38 9.58
C GLU A 110 -8.55 19.84 9.62
N PHE A 111 -7.62 19.22 8.89
CA PHE A 111 -7.44 17.77 8.92
C PHE A 111 -6.83 17.29 10.25
N TYR A 112 -5.99 18.10 10.88
CA TYR A 112 -5.47 17.80 12.21
C TYR A 112 -6.53 17.91 13.32
N GLU A 113 -7.59 18.70 13.07
CA GLU A 113 -8.74 18.81 13.98
C GLU A 113 -9.74 17.67 13.75
N GLU A 114 -9.84 17.15 12.53
CA GLU A 114 -10.84 16.15 12.11
C GLU A 114 -10.34 14.71 12.22
N PHE A 115 -9.06 14.48 11.97
CA PHE A 115 -8.48 13.13 11.86
C PHE A 115 -7.38 12.89 12.89
N HIS A 116 -7.25 11.65 13.35
CA HIS A 116 -6.12 11.22 14.17
C HIS A 116 -4.84 11.10 13.33
N ILE A 117 -4.13 12.22 13.16
CA ILE A 117 -2.86 12.30 12.42
C ILE A 117 -1.70 12.31 13.40
N GLU A 118 -0.63 11.58 13.10
CA GLU A 118 0.62 11.60 13.86
C GLU A 118 1.42 12.87 13.50
N GLU A 119 1.28 13.92 14.29
CA GLU A 119 1.88 15.24 14.04
C GLU A 119 3.42 15.23 14.04
N THR A 120 4.03 14.27 14.74
CA THR A 120 5.50 14.17 14.84
C THR A 120 6.12 13.41 13.67
N TYR A 121 5.31 12.79 12.84
CA TYR A 121 5.77 12.05 11.68
C TYR A 121 6.35 12.96 10.61
N THR A 122 7.53 12.62 10.11
CA THR A 122 8.14 13.30 8.96
C THR A 122 7.98 12.43 7.72
N PRO A 123 7.23 12.86 6.69
CA PRO A 123 7.01 12.08 5.50
C PRO A 123 8.33 11.70 4.79
N PHE A 124 8.41 10.46 4.32
CA PHE A 124 9.51 9.99 3.47
C PHE A 124 9.64 10.81 2.20
N MET A 125 8.52 11.27 1.65
CA MET A 125 8.49 12.06 0.43
C MET A 125 7.66 13.34 0.62
N THR A 126 8.19 14.47 0.14
CA THR A 126 7.41 15.72 0.12
C THR A 126 6.33 15.67 -0.95
N ALA A 127 5.28 16.49 -0.78
CA ALA A 127 4.19 16.61 -1.75
C ALA A 127 4.71 16.95 -3.16
N GLU A 128 5.61 17.93 -3.28
CA GLU A 128 6.14 18.35 -4.59
C GLU A 128 6.93 17.23 -5.28
N LYS A 129 7.66 16.40 -4.50
CA LYS A 129 8.37 15.25 -5.06
C LYS A 129 7.40 14.17 -5.51
N ALA A 130 6.39 13.87 -4.70
CA ALA A 130 5.34 12.91 -5.03
C ALA A 130 4.58 13.32 -6.30
N HIS A 131 4.19 14.59 -6.40
CA HIS A 131 3.48 15.13 -7.57
C HIS A 131 4.33 15.05 -8.84
N ARG A 132 5.64 15.30 -8.76
CA ARG A 132 6.54 15.15 -9.93
C ARG A 132 6.72 13.70 -10.38
N LEU A 133 6.61 12.75 -9.47
CA LEU A 133 6.74 11.31 -9.73
C LEU A 133 5.38 10.63 -10.02
N ASN A 134 4.39 11.38 -10.46
CA ASN A 134 3.07 10.89 -10.86
C ASN A 134 2.85 10.91 -12.39
N GLY A 135 3.93 11.03 -13.18
CA GLY A 135 3.83 11.19 -14.64
C GLY A 135 3.49 9.88 -15.37
N ASP A 136 3.92 8.75 -14.84
CA ASP A 136 3.69 7.42 -15.39
C ASP A 136 3.71 6.35 -14.29
N ILE A 137 3.31 5.14 -14.65
CA ILE A 137 3.16 4.05 -13.70
C ILE A 137 4.50 3.54 -13.16
N GLU A 138 5.56 3.59 -13.95
CA GLU A 138 6.91 3.20 -13.52
C GLU A 138 7.41 4.13 -12.40
N GLN A 139 7.10 5.42 -12.47
CA GLN A 139 7.43 6.38 -11.40
C GLN A 139 6.63 6.10 -10.13
N VAL A 140 5.34 5.77 -10.26
CA VAL A 140 4.50 5.36 -9.13
C VAL A 140 5.07 4.08 -8.49
N GLN A 141 5.39 3.07 -9.29
CA GLN A 141 5.99 1.83 -8.79
C GLN A 141 7.33 2.08 -8.08
N SER A 142 8.20 2.92 -8.67
CA SER A 142 9.50 3.24 -8.08
C SER A 142 9.37 3.88 -6.71
N ARG A 143 8.51 4.91 -6.57
CA ARG A 143 8.34 5.60 -5.28
C ARG A 143 7.74 4.69 -4.20
N LEU A 144 6.80 3.82 -4.59
CA LEU A 144 6.18 2.86 -3.67
C LEU A 144 7.17 1.76 -3.25
N CYS A 145 8.00 1.27 -4.18
CA CYS A 145 9.04 0.31 -3.90
C CYS A 145 10.05 0.86 -2.89
N ASP A 146 10.54 2.10 -3.11
CA ASP A 146 11.47 2.77 -2.21
C ASP A 146 10.88 2.95 -0.81
N PHE A 147 9.58 3.25 -0.71
CA PHE A 147 8.89 3.41 0.55
C PHE A 147 8.71 2.06 1.28
N VAL A 148 8.26 1.02 0.59
CA VAL A 148 8.14 -0.33 1.17
C VAL A 148 9.49 -0.86 1.63
N GLU A 149 10.56 -0.59 0.88
CA GLU A 149 11.92 -0.94 1.29
C GLU A 149 12.37 -0.18 2.54
N LEU A 150 12.01 1.10 2.69
CA LEU A 150 12.23 1.87 3.91
C LEU A 150 11.51 1.21 5.09
N LEU A 151 10.21 0.92 4.96
CA LEU A 151 9.41 0.32 6.02
C LEU A 151 9.99 -1.02 6.48
N SER A 152 10.45 -1.86 5.54
CA SER A 152 11.08 -3.14 5.86
C SER A 152 12.37 -3.03 6.67
N ARG A 153 12.99 -1.85 6.68
CA ARG A 153 14.23 -1.57 7.43
C ARG A 153 13.98 -0.85 8.76
N THR A 154 12.85 -0.16 8.89
CA THR A 154 12.55 0.71 10.04
C THR A 154 11.57 0.10 11.02
N HIS A 155 10.80 -0.89 10.59
CA HIS A 155 9.90 -1.65 11.45
C HIS A 155 10.54 -2.92 11.98
N ASP A 156 10.09 -3.36 13.17
CA ASP A 156 10.57 -4.56 13.83
C ASP A 156 9.79 -5.81 13.35
N ASP A 157 10.39 -6.99 13.65
CA ASP A 157 9.71 -8.27 13.42
C ASP A 157 8.43 -8.35 14.26
N GLY A 158 7.34 -8.66 13.60
CA GLY A 158 6.01 -8.76 14.22
C GLY A 158 5.19 -7.49 14.11
N ASP A 159 5.75 -6.39 13.62
CA ASP A 159 4.93 -5.22 13.28
C ASP A 159 3.95 -5.54 12.16
N VAL A 160 2.78 -4.92 12.26
CA VAL A 160 1.68 -5.04 11.30
C VAL A 160 1.38 -3.66 10.75
N VAL A 161 1.84 -3.42 9.54
CA VAL A 161 1.78 -2.11 8.87
C VAL A 161 0.65 -2.06 7.86
N LEU A 162 -0.18 -1.02 7.90
CA LEU A 162 -1.21 -0.73 6.92
C LEU A 162 -0.79 0.45 6.03
N LEU A 163 -0.93 0.27 4.71
CA LEU A 163 -0.78 1.32 3.70
C LEU A 163 -2.17 1.68 3.15
N ALA A 164 -2.75 2.78 3.61
CA ALA A 164 -4.03 3.27 3.12
C ALA A 164 -3.83 4.21 1.93
N THR A 165 -4.40 3.88 0.78
CA THR A 165 -4.08 4.56 -0.47
C THR A 165 -5.22 4.46 -1.51
N HIS A 166 -4.89 4.58 -2.78
CA HIS A 166 -5.79 4.69 -3.93
C HIS A 166 -5.61 3.52 -4.90
N GLN A 167 -6.53 3.40 -5.85
CA GLN A 167 -6.54 2.31 -6.82
C GLN A 167 -5.21 2.14 -7.55
N THR A 168 -4.64 3.23 -8.09
CA THR A 168 -3.39 3.16 -8.86
C THR A 168 -2.23 2.64 -8.03
N SER A 169 -2.09 3.10 -6.78
CA SER A 169 -1.03 2.64 -5.87
C SER A 169 -1.23 1.18 -5.45
N VAL A 170 -2.47 0.77 -5.15
CA VAL A 170 -2.78 -0.64 -4.84
C VAL A 170 -2.44 -1.54 -6.03
N HIS A 171 -2.89 -1.18 -7.23
CA HIS A 171 -2.58 -1.93 -8.45
C HIS A 171 -1.08 -1.98 -8.74
N ALA A 172 -0.35 -0.87 -8.51
CA ALA A 172 1.11 -0.83 -8.67
C ALA A 172 1.81 -1.80 -7.73
N LEU A 173 1.47 -1.78 -6.43
CA LEU A 173 2.02 -2.70 -5.43
C LEU A 173 1.71 -4.16 -5.76
N LEU A 174 0.46 -4.47 -6.09
CA LEU A 174 0.04 -5.82 -6.46
C LEU A 174 0.69 -6.30 -7.77
N SER A 175 0.86 -5.42 -8.75
CA SER A 175 1.55 -5.74 -10.00
C SER A 175 3.01 -6.09 -9.75
N MET A 176 3.70 -5.34 -8.91
CA MET A 176 5.08 -5.64 -8.51
C MET A 176 5.19 -6.97 -7.75
N ALA A 177 4.20 -7.28 -6.91
CA ALA A 177 4.17 -8.50 -6.11
C ALA A 177 3.84 -9.75 -6.93
N SER A 178 2.85 -9.65 -7.82
CA SER A 178 2.27 -10.79 -8.56
C SER A 178 2.77 -10.94 -10.00
N GLY A 179 3.26 -9.85 -10.59
CA GLY A 179 3.57 -9.76 -12.01
C GLY A 179 2.35 -9.63 -12.93
N ILE A 180 1.14 -9.48 -12.37
CA ILE A 180 -0.08 -9.23 -13.13
C ILE A 180 -0.06 -7.79 -13.64
N PRO A 181 -0.34 -7.51 -14.93
CA PRO A 181 -0.42 -6.14 -15.43
C PRO A 181 -1.49 -5.33 -14.70
N ILE A 182 -1.21 -4.04 -14.50
CA ILE A 182 -2.06 -3.11 -13.75
C ILE A 182 -3.46 -2.99 -14.34
N ASP A 183 -3.55 -2.93 -15.66
CA ASP A 183 -4.80 -2.85 -16.42
C ASP A 183 -5.66 -4.12 -16.38
N CYS A 184 -5.09 -5.22 -15.85
CA CYS A 184 -5.79 -6.48 -15.61
C CYS A 184 -6.30 -6.62 -14.16
N MET A 185 -6.20 -5.57 -13.35
CA MET A 185 -6.61 -5.58 -11.94
C MET A 185 -7.86 -4.73 -11.70
N ASP A 186 -8.75 -5.22 -10.86
CA ASP A 186 -9.89 -4.47 -10.33
C ASP A 186 -9.99 -4.77 -8.83
N VAL A 187 -9.34 -3.95 -8.00
CA VAL A 187 -9.38 -4.10 -6.55
C VAL A 187 -10.57 -3.33 -5.99
N PRO A 188 -11.52 -3.99 -5.34
CA PRO A 188 -12.65 -3.33 -4.70
C PRO A 188 -12.20 -2.28 -3.69
N MET A 189 -13.00 -1.23 -3.50
CA MET A 189 -12.80 -0.24 -2.45
C MET A 189 -12.96 -0.91 -1.09
N GLY A 190 -12.22 -0.44 -0.09
CA GLY A 190 -12.21 -0.98 1.27
C GLY A 190 -11.59 -2.38 1.42
N LYS A 191 -11.12 -2.99 0.34
CA LYS A 191 -10.52 -4.33 0.44
C LYS A 191 -9.08 -4.25 0.93
N VAL A 192 -8.79 -4.95 2.04
CA VAL A 192 -7.44 -5.12 2.58
C VAL A 192 -6.73 -6.28 1.89
N VAL A 193 -5.48 -6.07 1.53
CA VAL A 193 -4.65 -7.07 0.85
C VAL A 193 -3.30 -7.18 1.55
N GLU A 194 -2.88 -8.40 1.88
CA GLU A 194 -1.55 -8.65 2.45
C GLU A 194 -0.46 -8.58 1.38
N LEU A 195 0.61 -7.85 1.68
CA LEU A 195 1.83 -7.77 0.88
C LEU A 195 2.95 -8.50 1.62
N ASP A 196 3.44 -9.59 1.07
CA ASP A 196 4.55 -10.35 1.63
C ASP A 196 5.88 -9.86 1.04
N TRP A 197 6.71 -9.21 1.86
CA TRP A 197 8.00 -8.65 1.45
C TRP A 197 9.14 -9.58 1.84
N HIS A 198 9.67 -10.31 0.86
CA HIS A 198 10.91 -11.10 1.00
C HIS A 198 12.00 -10.59 0.04
N GLY A 199 12.24 -9.27 0.01
CA GLY A 199 13.11 -8.66 -0.99
C GLY A 199 12.54 -8.68 -2.42
N VAL A 200 11.36 -9.30 -2.58
CA VAL A 200 10.47 -9.25 -3.74
C VAL A 200 9.08 -9.26 -3.14
N LEU A 201 8.26 -8.26 -3.43
CA LEU A 201 6.85 -8.25 -3.01
C LEU A 201 6.21 -9.58 -3.44
N LYS A 202 5.73 -10.36 -2.48
CA LYS A 202 4.89 -11.53 -2.72
C LYS A 202 3.50 -11.24 -2.20
N TYR A 203 2.55 -11.54 -3.03
CA TYR A 203 1.15 -11.30 -2.75
C TYR A 203 0.52 -12.51 -2.06
N LYS A 204 -0.21 -12.29 -0.96
CA LYS A 204 -1.10 -13.25 -0.33
C LYS A 204 -2.53 -12.75 -0.34
N TYR A 205 -3.44 -13.58 -0.80
CA TYR A 205 -4.87 -13.33 -0.76
C TYR A 205 -5.56 -14.36 0.14
N HIS A 206 -6.26 -13.86 1.16
CA HIS A 206 -6.94 -14.72 2.14
C HIS A 206 -8.34 -15.20 1.71
N GLY A 207 -8.85 -14.77 0.57
CA GLY A 207 -10.23 -15.01 0.11
C GLY A 207 -10.47 -16.17 -0.86
N GLY A 208 -9.46 -16.99 -1.20
CA GLY A 208 -9.64 -18.13 -2.13
C GLY A 208 -8.55 -18.26 -3.22
N PRO A 209 -8.65 -19.28 -4.08
CA PRO A 209 -7.59 -19.62 -5.04
C PRO A 209 -7.41 -18.60 -6.17
N ASN A 210 -8.40 -17.74 -6.42
CA ASN A 210 -8.35 -16.69 -7.44
C ASN A 210 -8.79 -15.37 -6.83
N PRO A 211 -7.94 -14.33 -6.82
CA PRO A 211 -8.34 -13.03 -6.35
C PRO A 211 -9.48 -12.47 -7.22
N PRO A 212 -10.55 -11.92 -6.62
CA PRO A 212 -11.73 -11.42 -7.36
C PRO A 212 -11.42 -10.25 -8.31
N TRP A 213 -10.25 -9.63 -8.16
CA TRP A 213 -9.77 -8.52 -9.00
C TRP A 213 -8.90 -8.98 -10.18
N ALA A 214 -8.56 -10.27 -10.31
CA ALA A 214 -7.89 -10.78 -11.49
C ALA A 214 -8.90 -10.97 -12.62
N CYS A 215 -8.92 -10.05 -13.58
CA CYS A 215 -9.86 -10.07 -14.71
C CYS A 215 -9.57 -11.18 -15.73
N TYR A 216 -8.44 -11.88 -15.63
CA TYR A 216 -8.01 -12.87 -16.64
C TYR A 216 -7.44 -14.13 -16.01
N GLU A 217 -7.83 -15.29 -16.55
CA GLU A 217 -7.19 -16.60 -16.34
C GLU A 217 -5.83 -16.67 -17.07
N SER A 218 -4.97 -15.68 -16.91
CA SER A 218 -3.63 -15.75 -17.48
C SER A 218 -2.66 -16.28 -16.44
N HIS A 219 -2.04 -17.39 -16.73
CA HIS A 219 -0.98 -17.95 -15.90
C HIS A 219 0.33 -17.21 -16.20
N PHE A 220 0.71 -16.26 -15.33
CA PHE A 220 2.05 -15.67 -15.38
C PHE A 220 3.06 -16.63 -14.78
N ILE A 221 3.98 -17.14 -15.58
CA ILE A 221 5.13 -17.88 -15.11
C ILE A 221 6.32 -16.93 -15.12
N PRO A 222 6.88 -16.56 -13.96
CA PRO A 222 8.08 -15.75 -13.93
C PRO A 222 9.23 -16.54 -14.58
N ASN A 223 9.86 -16.00 -15.61
CA ASN A 223 11.06 -16.58 -16.19
C ASN A 223 12.17 -16.58 -15.13
N LYS A 224 12.64 -17.77 -14.72
CA LYS A 224 13.80 -17.90 -13.84
C LYS A 224 14.99 -17.21 -14.48
N ARG A 225 15.65 -16.31 -13.74
CA ARG A 225 16.88 -15.65 -14.15
C ARG A 225 17.91 -16.68 -14.65
N LYS A 226 18.27 -16.60 -15.91
CA LYS A 226 19.56 -17.08 -16.40
C LYS A 226 20.45 -15.86 -16.49
N GLY A 227 21.32 -15.66 -15.48
CA GLY A 227 22.44 -14.74 -15.49
C GLY A 227 22.09 -13.28 -15.82
N GLY A 228 22.02 -12.42 -14.81
CA GLY A 228 22.29 -10.98 -14.87
C GLY A 228 21.56 -10.13 -15.92
N GLY A 229 20.33 -10.42 -16.29
CA GLY A 229 19.56 -9.64 -17.25
C GLY A 229 18.18 -9.29 -16.74
N ASP A 230 17.59 -8.23 -17.28
CA ASP A 230 16.28 -7.71 -16.96
C ASP A 230 15.21 -8.79 -16.88
N LEU A 231 14.28 -8.66 -15.93
CA LEU A 231 13.10 -9.51 -15.81
C LEU A 231 12.26 -9.36 -17.08
N LYS A 232 12.32 -10.35 -17.96
CA LYS A 232 11.40 -10.45 -19.10
C LYS A 232 10.23 -11.32 -18.70
N TRP A 233 9.05 -10.75 -18.73
CA TRP A 233 7.77 -11.46 -18.56
C TRP A 233 7.36 -12.05 -19.89
N THR A 234 6.97 -13.32 -19.90
CA THR A 234 6.42 -13.96 -21.10
C THR A 234 4.93 -14.18 -20.87
N TYR A 235 4.12 -13.56 -21.70
CA TYR A 235 2.67 -13.79 -21.75
C TYR A 235 2.42 -15.14 -22.43
N ILE A 236 1.67 -16.02 -21.78
CA ILE A 236 1.16 -17.25 -22.38
C ILE A 236 -0.35 -17.08 -22.52
N GLU A 237 -0.83 -16.86 -23.74
CA GLU A 237 -2.25 -16.96 -24.02
C GLU A 237 -2.72 -18.38 -23.68
N ALA A 238 -3.79 -18.48 -22.88
CA ALA A 238 -4.46 -19.75 -22.67
C ALA A 238 -5.01 -20.19 -24.03
N GLY A 239 -4.40 -21.21 -24.59
CA GLY A 239 -4.87 -21.82 -25.84
C GLY A 239 -6.30 -22.30 -25.70
N GLY A 240 -7.17 -21.89 -26.64
CA GLY A 240 -8.57 -22.27 -26.73
C GLY A 240 -8.77 -23.76 -26.99
#